data_06e5a16af038d7be31a46c1359bf7584
#
_entry.id   06e5a16af038d7be31a46c1359bf7584
#
_cell.length_a   1.000
_cell.length_b   1.000
_cell.length_c   1.000
_cell.angle_alpha   90.00
_cell.angle_beta   90.00
_cell.angle_gamma   90.00
#
_symmetry.space_group_name_H-M   'P 1'
#
loop_
_entity.id
_entity.type
_entity.pdbx_description
1 polymer ?
#
loop_
_entity_poly.entity_id
_entity_poly.type
_entity_poly.pdbx_seq_one_letter_code
_entity_poly.pdbx_strand_id
1 'polypeptide(L)'
;PKVCRNDAGAALLRDPDRVVSMVRACIEATEVPITVKMRLGTGGGPNTALEICRRLEEVGVTRVCVHGRTLRQRYSGEADWLQIREIVDELQIPVIANGDVTSASTAEACIEKTRAAGLMIGRGAIGRPTIFHEIKRDLGWNPSPPPWGSEDERVARHWCWKRYLELSDELYQGRLNKNLKRHAVSFTKGLPGASAMRVELHSEGDQKKMGAMVSEYLLDIASESEVAVA
;
A
#
# COMPACT_ATOMS: atom_id res chain seq x y z
N PRO A 1 4.86 17.97 0.21
CA PRO A 1 5.38 19.31 -0.06
C PRO A 1 6.68 19.31 -0.87
N LYS A 2 7.62 18.37 -0.59
CA LYS A 2 8.95 18.34 -1.22
C LYS A 2 8.90 18.08 -2.74
N VAL A 3 8.10 17.11 -3.17
CA VAL A 3 7.97 16.71 -4.59
C VAL A 3 7.15 17.74 -5.37
N CYS A 4 6.01 18.16 -4.82
CA CYS A 4 5.10 19.08 -5.53
C CYS A 4 5.58 20.54 -5.61
N ARG A 5 6.65 20.92 -4.90
CA ARG A 5 7.25 22.25 -5.01
C ARG A 5 7.84 22.56 -6.38
N ASN A 6 8.28 21.49 -7.08
CA ASN A 6 8.92 21.59 -8.39
C ASN A 6 7.97 21.14 -9.50
N ASP A 7 6.67 21.31 -9.33
CA ASP A 7 5.62 20.89 -10.26
C ASP A 7 5.76 19.43 -10.72
N ALA A 8 6.16 18.55 -9.77
CA ALA A 8 6.33 17.12 -9.98
C ALA A 8 5.28 16.31 -9.18
N GLY A 9 5.18 15.01 -9.45
CA GLY A 9 4.21 14.11 -8.82
C GLY A 9 2.78 14.56 -9.07
N ALA A 10 1.92 14.57 -8.03
CA ALA A 10 0.51 14.93 -8.19
C ALA A 10 0.24 16.39 -8.59
N ALA A 11 1.24 17.29 -8.54
CA ALA A 11 1.11 18.64 -9.06
C ALA A 11 1.00 18.67 -10.59
N LEU A 12 1.57 17.66 -11.28
CA LEU A 12 1.45 17.50 -12.73
C LEU A 12 -0.01 17.37 -13.22
N LEU A 13 -0.94 16.97 -12.35
CA LEU A 13 -2.36 16.89 -12.70
C LEU A 13 -3.00 18.24 -13.04
N ARG A 14 -2.27 19.37 -12.89
CA ARG A 14 -2.66 20.70 -13.38
C ARG A 14 -2.40 20.90 -14.86
N ASP A 15 -1.53 20.07 -15.43
CA ASP A 15 -1.07 20.17 -16.82
C ASP A 15 -1.17 18.80 -17.50
N PRO A 16 -2.39 18.43 -17.97
CA PRO A 16 -2.63 17.17 -18.66
C PRO A 16 -1.72 16.96 -19.88
N ASP A 17 -1.42 18.01 -20.64
CA ASP A 17 -0.58 17.93 -21.83
C ASP A 17 0.84 17.49 -21.49
N ARG A 18 1.38 18.05 -20.43
CA ARG A 18 2.70 17.67 -19.91
C ARG A 18 2.73 16.22 -19.40
N VAL A 19 1.67 15.77 -18.70
CA VAL A 19 1.57 14.36 -18.26
C VAL A 19 1.60 13.42 -19.45
N VAL A 20 0.78 13.66 -20.45
CA VAL A 20 0.69 12.82 -21.66
C VAL A 20 2.00 12.82 -22.45
N SER A 21 2.61 13.98 -22.64
CA SER A 21 3.90 14.13 -23.32
C SER A 21 5.01 13.33 -22.62
N MET A 22 5.11 13.44 -21.29
CA MET A 22 6.10 12.68 -20.50
C MET A 22 5.89 11.17 -20.62
N VAL A 23 4.64 10.70 -20.54
CA VAL A 23 4.31 9.28 -20.62
C VAL A 23 4.58 8.74 -22.03
N ARG A 24 4.25 9.49 -23.08
CA ARG A 24 4.57 9.13 -24.46
C ARG A 24 6.08 8.96 -24.65
N ALA A 25 6.89 9.88 -24.16
CA ALA A 25 8.34 9.76 -24.22
C ALA A 25 8.87 8.52 -23.47
N CYS A 26 8.22 8.12 -22.36
CA CYS A 26 8.57 6.87 -21.70
C CYS A 26 8.23 5.64 -22.54
N ILE A 27 7.06 5.62 -23.18
CA ILE A 27 6.62 4.52 -24.06
C ILE A 27 7.56 4.38 -25.26
N GLU A 28 7.94 5.48 -25.88
CA GLU A 28 8.86 5.50 -27.01
C GLU A 28 10.29 5.03 -26.66
N ALA A 29 10.67 5.15 -25.38
CA ALA A 29 12.02 4.81 -24.93
C ALA A 29 12.18 3.33 -24.50
N THR A 30 11.12 2.52 -24.46
CA THR A 30 11.21 1.14 -23.95
C THR A 30 10.10 0.23 -24.47
N GLU A 31 10.43 -1.07 -24.60
CA GLU A 31 9.45 -2.14 -24.88
C GLU A 31 8.73 -2.64 -23.60
N VAL A 32 9.16 -2.19 -22.43
CA VAL A 32 8.51 -2.58 -21.16
C VAL A 32 7.17 -1.86 -21.02
N PRO A 33 6.09 -2.57 -20.63
CA PRO A 33 4.78 -1.95 -20.45
C PRO A 33 4.81 -0.78 -19.48
N ILE A 34 4.33 0.38 -19.89
CA ILE A 34 4.23 1.57 -19.04
C ILE A 34 2.88 1.61 -18.35
N THR A 35 2.90 1.82 -17.05
CA THR A 35 1.71 2.01 -16.19
C THR A 35 1.79 3.35 -15.47
N VAL A 36 0.65 3.97 -15.21
CA VAL A 36 0.60 5.28 -14.56
C VAL A 36 -0.17 5.21 -13.25
N LYS A 37 0.43 5.74 -12.17
CA LYS A 37 -0.27 5.93 -10.90
C LYS A 37 -0.56 7.41 -10.68
N MET A 38 -1.81 7.74 -10.36
CA MET A 38 -2.24 9.12 -10.15
C MET A 38 -3.25 9.28 -9.01
N ARG A 39 -3.60 10.53 -8.73
CA ARG A 39 -4.73 10.95 -7.89
C ARG A 39 -5.86 11.48 -8.76
N LEU A 40 -7.04 11.76 -8.16
CA LEU A 40 -8.20 12.30 -8.87
C LEU A 40 -7.96 13.71 -9.45
N GLY A 41 -7.09 14.48 -8.86
CA GLY A 41 -6.78 15.85 -9.27
C GLY A 41 -6.02 16.58 -8.17
N THR A 42 -5.90 17.91 -8.30
CA THR A 42 -5.20 18.75 -7.31
C THR A 42 -6.10 19.19 -6.15
N GLY A 43 -7.42 19.24 -6.34
CA GLY A 43 -8.39 19.66 -5.32
C GLY A 43 -8.59 21.18 -5.21
N GLY A 44 -8.16 21.93 -6.21
CA GLY A 44 -8.41 23.38 -6.33
C GLY A 44 -9.28 23.76 -7.55
N GLY A 45 -9.88 22.76 -8.19
CA GLY A 45 -10.72 22.85 -9.39
C GLY A 45 -11.31 21.47 -9.71
N PRO A 46 -11.85 21.27 -10.91
CA PRO A 46 -12.39 19.98 -11.34
C PRO A 46 -11.32 18.88 -11.28
N ASN A 47 -11.75 17.63 -11.06
CA ASN A 47 -10.86 16.49 -11.10
C ASN A 47 -10.49 16.18 -12.56
N THR A 48 -9.21 16.11 -12.83
CA THR A 48 -8.66 15.91 -14.19
C THR A 48 -8.32 14.46 -14.49
N ALA A 49 -8.51 13.55 -13.52
CA ALA A 49 -8.08 12.16 -13.66
C ALA A 49 -8.72 11.45 -14.85
N LEU A 50 -10.03 11.60 -15.04
CA LEU A 50 -10.75 10.95 -16.15
C LEU A 50 -10.23 11.40 -17.51
N GLU A 51 -10.10 12.71 -17.73
CA GLU A 51 -9.55 13.28 -18.95
C GLU A 51 -8.13 12.76 -19.21
N ILE A 52 -7.27 12.82 -18.20
CA ILE A 52 -5.89 12.35 -18.31
C ILE A 52 -5.86 10.86 -18.63
N CYS A 53 -6.67 10.04 -17.94
CA CYS A 53 -6.71 8.59 -18.15
C CYS A 53 -7.11 8.22 -19.60
N ARG A 54 -8.11 8.88 -20.20
CA ARG A 54 -8.49 8.69 -21.60
C ARG A 54 -7.31 8.96 -22.54
N ARG A 55 -6.63 10.08 -22.36
CA ARG A 55 -5.46 10.45 -23.17
C ARG A 55 -4.26 9.53 -22.95
N LEU A 56 -4.10 8.98 -21.74
CA LEU A 56 -3.06 7.98 -21.44
C LEU A 56 -3.34 6.65 -22.14
N GLU A 57 -4.60 6.23 -22.23
CA GLU A 57 -5.01 5.07 -23.00
C GLU A 57 -4.70 5.25 -24.49
N GLU A 58 -5.04 6.40 -25.05
CA GLU A 58 -4.76 6.74 -26.48
C GLU A 58 -3.27 6.68 -26.83
N VAL A 59 -2.37 7.01 -25.89
CA VAL A 59 -0.92 6.95 -26.14
C VAL A 59 -0.30 5.59 -25.81
N GLY A 60 -1.09 4.59 -25.38
CA GLY A 60 -0.64 3.22 -25.21
C GLY A 60 -0.22 2.83 -23.80
N VAL A 61 -0.70 3.53 -22.77
CA VAL A 61 -0.55 3.08 -21.37
C VAL A 61 -1.29 1.76 -21.19
N THR A 62 -0.64 0.77 -20.58
CA THR A 62 -1.21 -0.57 -20.44
C THR A 62 -2.12 -0.73 -19.22
N ARG A 63 -2.03 0.15 -18.24
CA ARG A 63 -2.83 0.13 -17.01
C ARG A 63 -2.69 1.45 -16.24
N VAL A 64 -3.77 1.89 -15.60
CA VAL A 64 -3.73 3.02 -14.67
C VAL A 64 -4.05 2.58 -13.25
N CYS A 65 -3.43 3.21 -12.25
CA CYS A 65 -3.78 3.08 -10.85
C CYS A 65 -4.24 4.43 -10.30
N VAL A 66 -5.47 4.50 -9.81
CA VAL A 66 -6.09 5.75 -9.37
C VAL A 66 -6.31 5.74 -7.85
N HIS A 67 -5.72 6.71 -7.17
CA HIS A 67 -6.01 6.96 -5.76
C HIS A 67 -7.24 7.88 -5.65
N GLY A 68 -8.29 7.40 -5.01
CA GLY A 68 -9.58 8.09 -4.83
C GLY A 68 -9.52 9.36 -3.96
N ARG A 69 -8.42 10.09 -3.98
CA ARG A 69 -8.23 11.37 -3.29
C ARG A 69 -7.47 12.36 -4.16
N THR A 70 -7.75 13.64 -3.94
CA THR A 70 -6.99 14.73 -4.56
C THR A 70 -5.66 14.99 -3.84
N LEU A 71 -4.79 15.79 -4.44
CA LEU A 71 -3.55 16.26 -3.82
C LEU A 71 -3.82 17.04 -2.53
N ARG A 72 -4.84 17.94 -2.53
CA ARG A 72 -5.21 18.78 -1.38
C ARG A 72 -5.70 17.96 -0.19
N GLN A 73 -6.50 16.92 -0.42
CA GLN A 73 -6.97 16.01 0.62
C GLN A 73 -5.83 15.26 1.32
N ARG A 74 -4.71 15.01 0.65
CA ARG A 74 -3.63 14.16 1.17
C ARG A 74 -4.18 12.79 1.62
N TYR A 75 -4.52 12.65 2.90
CA TYR A 75 -5.10 11.45 3.52
C TYR A 75 -6.35 11.76 4.36
N SER A 76 -6.86 12.99 4.30
CA SER A 76 -8.08 13.39 5.00
C SER A 76 -9.32 12.89 4.28
N GLY A 77 -10.40 12.67 5.03
CA GLY A 77 -11.65 12.14 4.52
C GLY A 77 -11.50 10.72 4.00
N GLU A 78 -12.44 10.29 3.17
CA GLU A 78 -12.48 8.98 2.54
C GLU A 78 -12.01 9.04 1.08
N ALA A 79 -11.56 7.90 0.56
CA ALA A 79 -11.28 7.76 -0.86
C ALA A 79 -12.61 7.72 -1.63
N ASP A 80 -12.74 8.54 -2.64
CA ASP A 80 -13.92 8.58 -3.51
C ASP A 80 -13.84 7.44 -4.54
N TRP A 81 -14.46 6.32 -4.20
CA TRP A 81 -14.51 5.14 -5.05
C TRP A 81 -15.49 5.31 -6.23
N LEU A 82 -16.46 6.23 -6.14
CA LEU A 82 -17.38 6.49 -7.26
C LEU A 82 -16.67 7.18 -8.42
N GLN A 83 -15.76 8.11 -8.14
CA GLN A 83 -14.94 8.71 -9.21
C GLN A 83 -13.95 7.70 -9.83
N ILE A 84 -13.47 6.71 -9.06
CA ILE A 84 -12.70 5.60 -9.64
C ILE A 84 -13.60 4.77 -10.57
N ARG A 85 -14.87 4.54 -10.16
CA ARG A 85 -15.84 3.82 -10.97
C ARG A 85 -16.10 4.51 -12.32
N GLU A 86 -16.27 5.83 -12.33
CA GLU A 86 -16.42 6.61 -13.56
C GLU A 86 -15.26 6.37 -14.54
N ILE A 87 -14.02 6.29 -14.00
CA ILE A 87 -12.83 6.00 -14.82
C ILE A 87 -12.85 4.55 -15.33
N VAL A 88 -13.29 3.59 -14.50
CA VAL A 88 -13.41 2.18 -14.90
C VAL A 88 -14.41 2.01 -16.03
N ASP A 89 -15.56 2.69 -15.95
CA ASP A 89 -16.63 2.58 -16.95
C ASP A 89 -16.25 3.20 -18.33
N GLU A 90 -15.27 4.11 -18.34
CA GLU A 90 -14.82 4.81 -19.55
C GLU A 90 -13.66 4.14 -20.27
N LEU A 91 -12.76 3.48 -19.53
CA LEU A 91 -11.53 2.94 -20.11
C LEU A 91 -11.65 1.48 -20.53
N GLN A 92 -10.93 1.08 -21.57
CA GLN A 92 -10.78 -0.31 -21.98
C GLN A 92 -9.56 -0.96 -21.31
N ILE A 93 -8.55 -0.18 -20.90
CA ILE A 93 -7.39 -0.68 -20.17
C ILE A 93 -7.73 -0.93 -18.69
N PRO A 94 -7.05 -1.88 -18.01
CA PRO A 94 -7.29 -2.16 -16.60
C PRO A 94 -7.07 -0.95 -15.70
N VAL A 95 -8.05 -0.67 -14.83
CA VAL A 95 -7.94 0.33 -13.77
C VAL A 95 -7.74 -0.37 -12.44
N ILE A 96 -6.76 0.06 -11.68
CA ILE A 96 -6.45 -0.43 -10.32
C ILE A 96 -6.93 0.60 -9.31
N ALA A 97 -7.83 0.21 -8.44
CA ALA A 97 -8.34 1.10 -7.38
C ALA A 97 -7.35 1.19 -6.21
N ASN A 98 -7.15 2.40 -5.69
CA ASN A 98 -6.30 2.66 -4.55
C ASN A 98 -6.97 3.64 -3.58
N GLY A 99 -6.84 3.36 -2.29
CA GLY A 99 -7.32 4.17 -1.18
C GLY A 99 -8.24 3.39 -0.24
N ASP A 100 -7.95 3.49 1.05
CA ASP A 100 -8.73 2.99 2.19
C ASP A 100 -9.01 1.48 2.24
N VAL A 101 -8.26 0.69 1.49
CA VAL A 101 -8.27 -0.77 1.60
C VAL A 101 -7.36 -1.18 2.76
N THR A 102 -7.96 -1.70 3.84
CA THR A 102 -7.27 -2.05 5.09
C THR A 102 -7.67 -3.42 5.64
N SER A 103 -8.61 -4.12 4.99
CA SER A 103 -9.11 -5.45 5.34
C SER A 103 -9.72 -6.12 4.11
N ALA A 104 -10.08 -7.41 4.23
CA ALA A 104 -10.80 -8.13 3.19
C ALA A 104 -12.17 -7.49 2.91
N SER A 105 -12.92 -7.10 3.95
CA SER A 105 -14.23 -6.45 3.80
C SER A 105 -14.14 -5.10 3.08
N THR A 106 -13.11 -4.29 3.37
CA THR A 106 -12.90 -3.03 2.62
C THR A 106 -12.39 -3.27 1.21
N ALA A 107 -11.69 -4.38 0.95
CA ALA A 107 -11.28 -4.79 -0.38
C ALA A 107 -12.49 -5.20 -1.24
N GLU A 108 -13.37 -6.02 -0.68
CA GLU A 108 -14.63 -6.44 -1.30
C GLU A 108 -15.50 -5.23 -1.65
N ALA A 109 -15.78 -4.38 -0.67
CA ALA A 109 -16.56 -3.16 -0.88
C ALA A 109 -15.94 -2.22 -1.94
N CYS A 110 -14.61 -2.14 -1.99
CA CYS A 110 -13.92 -1.35 -3.00
C CYS A 110 -14.11 -1.93 -4.40
N ILE A 111 -13.96 -3.25 -4.57
CA ILE A 111 -14.18 -3.93 -5.87
C ILE A 111 -15.63 -3.81 -6.32
N GLU A 112 -16.58 -4.05 -5.42
CA GLU A 112 -18.01 -3.94 -5.74
C GLU A 112 -18.39 -2.52 -6.21
N LYS A 113 -17.92 -1.50 -5.50
CA LYS A 113 -18.22 -0.10 -5.82
C LYS A 113 -17.49 0.38 -7.07
N THR A 114 -16.24 0.00 -7.26
CA THR A 114 -15.42 0.51 -8.36
C THR A 114 -15.48 -0.34 -9.60
N ARG A 115 -15.71 -1.66 -9.48
CA ARG A 115 -15.52 -2.68 -10.53
C ARG A 115 -14.11 -2.65 -11.14
N ALA A 116 -13.13 -2.19 -10.38
CA ALA A 116 -11.75 -2.12 -10.82
C ALA A 116 -11.17 -3.52 -11.06
N ALA A 117 -10.24 -3.62 -12.00
CA ALA A 117 -9.55 -4.88 -12.34
C ALA A 117 -8.64 -5.40 -11.22
N GLY A 118 -8.36 -4.58 -10.20
CA GLY A 118 -7.56 -4.97 -9.04
C GLY A 118 -7.41 -3.83 -8.04
N LEU A 119 -6.68 -4.12 -6.96
CA LEU A 119 -6.47 -3.20 -5.85
C LEU A 119 -4.99 -2.89 -5.65
N MET A 120 -4.68 -1.65 -5.31
CA MET A 120 -3.38 -1.25 -4.78
C MET A 120 -3.51 -0.89 -3.31
N ILE A 121 -2.80 -1.62 -2.45
CA ILE A 121 -2.81 -1.40 -1.01
C ILE A 121 -1.54 -0.65 -0.61
N GLY A 122 -1.71 0.46 0.09
CA GLY A 122 -0.60 1.28 0.60
C GLY A 122 -0.45 1.13 2.11
N ARG A 123 -0.98 2.07 2.84
CA ARG A 123 -0.86 2.15 4.31
C ARG A 123 -1.37 0.92 5.06
N GLY A 124 -2.39 0.24 4.52
CA GLY A 124 -2.94 -0.99 5.12
C GLY A 124 -1.94 -2.14 5.20
N ALA A 125 -0.92 -2.16 4.34
CA ALA A 125 0.11 -3.21 4.34
C ALA A 125 1.32 -2.88 5.25
N ILE A 126 1.44 -1.64 5.75
CA ILE A 126 2.58 -1.25 6.59
C ILE A 126 2.43 -1.89 7.97
N GLY A 127 3.32 -2.83 8.29
CA GLY A 127 3.27 -3.63 9.52
C GLY A 127 2.30 -4.82 9.49
N ARG A 128 1.56 -4.99 8.40
CA ARG A 128 0.65 -6.10 8.15
C ARG A 128 0.70 -6.55 6.68
N PRO A 129 1.86 -7.01 6.18
CA PRO A 129 1.97 -7.44 4.78
C PRO A 129 1.14 -8.70 4.48
N THR A 130 0.70 -9.43 5.49
CA THR A 130 -0.26 -10.55 5.40
C THR A 130 -1.59 -10.18 4.76
N ILE A 131 -1.97 -8.89 4.78
CA ILE A 131 -3.23 -8.37 4.20
C ILE A 131 -3.43 -8.80 2.75
N PHE A 132 -2.37 -8.94 1.96
CA PHE A 132 -2.49 -9.39 0.57
C PHE A 132 -2.95 -10.85 0.48
N HIS A 133 -2.45 -11.71 1.36
CA HIS A 133 -2.88 -13.11 1.42
C HIS A 133 -4.31 -13.22 1.95
N GLU A 134 -4.60 -12.52 3.05
CA GLU A 134 -5.92 -12.48 3.67
C GLU A 134 -7.00 -12.06 2.68
N ILE A 135 -6.79 -10.96 1.96
CA ILE A 135 -7.72 -10.49 0.93
C ILE A 135 -7.92 -11.52 -0.16
N LYS A 136 -6.84 -12.11 -0.68
CA LYS A 136 -6.93 -13.13 -1.74
C LYS A 136 -7.69 -14.36 -1.28
N ARG A 137 -7.43 -14.84 -0.06
CA ARG A 137 -8.11 -15.99 0.52
C ARG A 137 -9.60 -15.69 0.70
N ASP A 138 -9.93 -14.59 1.36
CA ASP A 138 -11.31 -14.26 1.75
C ASP A 138 -12.18 -13.92 0.54
N LEU A 139 -11.58 -13.40 -0.54
CA LEU A 139 -12.26 -13.17 -1.83
C LEU A 139 -12.15 -14.37 -2.81
N GLY A 140 -11.58 -15.49 -2.38
CA GLY A 140 -11.42 -16.68 -3.22
C GLY A 140 -10.44 -16.53 -4.39
N TRP A 141 -9.56 -15.53 -4.34
CA TRP A 141 -8.62 -15.24 -5.45
C TRP A 141 -7.34 -16.08 -5.41
N ASN A 142 -6.99 -16.62 -4.26
CA ASN A 142 -5.83 -17.51 -4.11
C ASN A 142 -6.05 -18.45 -2.93
N PRO A 143 -6.53 -19.68 -3.17
CA PRO A 143 -6.76 -20.68 -2.12
C PRO A 143 -5.47 -21.34 -1.61
N SER A 144 -4.28 -20.98 -2.12
CA SER A 144 -3.01 -21.57 -1.65
C SER A 144 -2.78 -21.32 -0.17
N PRO A 145 -2.23 -22.30 0.58
CA PRO A 145 -1.93 -22.08 1.98
C PRO A 145 -0.89 -20.96 2.17
N PRO A 146 -0.94 -20.24 3.32
CA PRO A 146 -0.02 -19.18 3.57
C PRO A 146 1.41 -19.67 3.75
N PRO A 147 2.44 -18.92 3.31
CA PRO A 147 3.84 -19.36 3.41
C PRO A 147 4.35 -19.47 4.85
N TRP A 148 3.66 -18.90 5.82
CA TRP A 148 3.95 -19.00 7.26
C TRP A 148 3.29 -20.20 7.94
N GLY A 149 2.49 -21.00 7.22
CA GLY A 149 1.96 -22.29 7.69
C GLY A 149 0.90 -22.22 8.78
N SER A 150 0.30 -21.06 9.06
CA SER A 150 -0.68 -20.86 10.13
C SER A 150 -1.75 -19.84 9.73
N GLU A 151 -2.96 -19.98 10.27
CA GLU A 151 -4.02 -18.97 10.17
C GLU A 151 -3.95 -17.92 11.31
N ASP A 152 -3.08 -18.12 12.31
CA ASP A 152 -2.89 -17.14 13.39
C ASP A 152 -2.15 -15.90 12.87
N GLU A 153 -2.80 -14.74 13.02
CA GLU A 153 -2.26 -13.44 12.57
C GLU A 153 -0.90 -13.11 13.21
N ARG A 154 -0.66 -13.56 14.42
CA ARG A 154 0.58 -13.28 15.15
C ARG A 154 1.74 -14.11 14.63
N VAL A 155 1.51 -15.39 14.37
CA VAL A 155 2.47 -16.27 13.70
C VAL A 155 2.82 -15.68 12.34
N ALA A 156 1.81 -15.26 11.59
CA ALA A 156 1.98 -14.60 10.30
C ALA A 156 2.78 -13.29 10.39
N ARG A 157 2.48 -12.44 11.37
CA ARG A 157 3.22 -11.18 11.61
C ARG A 157 4.66 -11.45 12.04
N HIS A 158 4.89 -12.42 12.92
CA HIS A 158 6.24 -12.81 13.33
C HIS A 158 7.07 -13.31 12.14
N TRP A 159 6.49 -14.17 11.32
CA TRP A 159 7.13 -14.64 10.08
C TRP A 159 7.50 -13.48 9.15
N CYS A 160 6.56 -12.56 8.90
CA CYS A 160 6.78 -11.39 8.08
C CYS A 160 7.84 -10.45 8.68
N TRP A 161 7.86 -10.30 10.01
CA TRP A 161 8.87 -9.50 10.69
C TRP A 161 10.27 -10.10 10.53
N LYS A 162 10.42 -11.39 10.74
CA LYS A 162 11.70 -12.09 10.48
C LYS A 162 12.16 -11.88 9.05
N ARG A 163 11.27 -12.10 8.09
CA ARG A 163 11.59 -11.90 6.67
C ARG A 163 11.96 -10.45 6.35
N TYR A 164 11.29 -9.48 6.98
CA TYR A 164 11.66 -8.07 6.86
C TYR A 164 13.08 -7.78 7.39
N LEU A 165 13.47 -8.38 8.52
CA LEU A 165 14.82 -8.22 9.08
C LEU A 165 15.88 -8.84 8.16
N GLU A 166 15.66 -10.04 7.64
CA GLU A 166 16.54 -10.70 6.67
C GLU A 166 16.76 -9.83 5.42
N LEU A 167 15.67 -9.40 4.78
CA LEU A 167 15.72 -8.51 3.61
C LEU A 167 16.37 -7.16 3.93
N SER A 168 16.17 -6.66 5.14
CA SER A 168 16.82 -5.43 5.59
C SER A 168 18.33 -5.62 5.69
N ASP A 169 18.78 -6.75 6.25
CA ASP A 169 20.22 -7.05 6.37
C ASP A 169 20.87 -7.25 4.98
N GLU A 170 20.22 -8.00 4.12
CA GLU A 170 20.64 -8.19 2.72
C GLU A 170 20.79 -6.84 1.98
N LEU A 171 19.80 -5.95 2.11
CA LEU A 171 19.77 -4.67 1.39
C LEU A 171 20.73 -3.63 1.96
N TYR A 172 20.79 -3.54 3.29
CA TYR A 172 21.60 -2.50 3.96
C TYR A 172 23.01 -2.96 4.27
N GLN A 173 23.31 -4.28 4.26
CA GLN A 173 24.66 -4.84 4.46
C GLN A 173 25.36 -4.28 5.70
N GLY A 174 24.69 -4.31 6.84
CA GLY A 174 25.18 -3.76 8.11
C GLY A 174 25.09 -2.24 8.27
N ARG A 175 24.63 -1.52 7.24
CA ARG A 175 24.33 -0.08 7.36
C ARG A 175 23.01 0.15 8.08
N LEU A 176 22.84 1.34 8.66
CA LEU A 176 21.61 1.70 9.38
C LEU A 176 20.39 1.75 8.45
N ASN A 177 19.38 0.94 8.76
CA ASN A 177 18.05 1.06 8.17
C ASN A 177 17.26 2.17 8.87
N LYS A 178 17.26 3.36 8.30
CA LYS A 178 16.58 4.56 8.86
C LYS A 178 15.06 4.38 9.04
N ASN A 179 14.48 3.35 8.45
CA ASN A 179 13.04 3.08 8.53
C ASN A 179 12.71 1.98 9.56
N LEU A 180 13.69 1.26 10.12
CA LEU A 180 13.47 0.10 11.00
C LEU A 180 12.55 0.45 12.16
N LYS A 181 12.83 1.51 12.92
CA LYS A 181 12.01 1.93 14.07
C LYS A 181 10.54 2.16 13.69
N ARG A 182 10.28 2.83 12.55
CA ARG A 182 8.93 3.07 12.07
C ARG A 182 8.22 1.76 11.71
N HIS A 183 8.92 0.82 11.09
CA HIS A 183 8.36 -0.49 10.77
C HIS A 183 8.15 -1.35 12.01
N ALA A 184 9.09 -1.37 12.95
CA ALA A 184 8.96 -2.04 14.24
C ALA A 184 7.66 -1.61 14.97
N VAL A 185 7.46 -0.29 15.13
CA VAL A 185 6.22 0.26 15.69
C VAL A 185 4.98 -0.16 14.89
N SER A 186 5.08 -0.26 13.56
CA SER A 186 3.93 -0.64 12.73
C SER A 186 3.57 -2.11 12.88
N PHE A 187 4.55 -3.00 13.03
CA PHE A 187 4.33 -4.44 13.23
C PHE A 187 3.69 -4.79 14.57
N THR A 188 3.84 -3.93 15.57
CA THR A 188 3.21 -4.12 16.90
C THR A 188 1.80 -3.52 16.98
N LYS A 189 1.40 -2.70 16.01
CA LYS A 189 0.14 -1.94 16.06
C LYS A 189 -1.09 -2.86 16.11
N GLY A 190 -2.00 -2.54 17.02
CA GLY A 190 -3.29 -3.25 17.17
C GLY A 190 -3.20 -4.55 17.96
N LEU A 191 -2.04 -4.91 18.49
CA LEU A 191 -1.84 -6.09 19.34
C LEU A 191 -1.87 -5.73 20.84
N PRO A 192 -2.17 -6.68 21.72
CA PRO A 192 -2.11 -6.48 23.18
C PRO A 192 -0.72 -5.96 23.59
N GLY A 193 -0.64 -5.03 24.54
CA GLY A 193 0.63 -4.47 25.01
C GLY A 193 1.35 -3.52 24.03
N ALA A 194 0.83 -3.30 22.84
CA ALA A 194 1.47 -2.48 21.79
C ALA A 194 1.85 -1.05 22.24
N SER A 195 1.12 -0.49 23.21
CA SER A 195 1.41 0.86 23.72
C SER A 195 2.70 0.88 24.54
N ALA A 196 2.90 -0.10 25.43
CA ALA A 196 4.13 -0.26 26.18
C ALA A 196 5.33 -0.55 25.27
N MET A 197 5.18 -1.52 24.37
CA MET A 197 6.21 -1.85 23.37
C MET A 197 6.65 -0.62 22.56
N ARG A 198 5.72 0.26 22.15
CA ARG A 198 6.07 1.47 21.41
C ARG A 198 6.93 2.44 22.22
N VAL A 199 6.67 2.57 23.53
CA VAL A 199 7.49 3.40 24.43
C VAL A 199 8.92 2.86 24.47
N GLU A 200 9.08 1.56 24.65
CA GLU A 200 10.39 0.89 24.67
C GLU A 200 11.13 1.04 23.34
N LEU A 201 10.45 0.80 22.21
CA LEU A 201 11.02 0.97 20.87
C LEU A 201 11.46 2.43 20.61
N HIS A 202 10.75 3.42 21.17
CA HIS A 202 11.14 4.82 21.00
C HIS A 202 12.43 5.16 21.73
N SER A 203 12.66 4.57 22.91
CA SER A 203 13.87 4.77 23.72
C SER A 203 15.08 3.97 23.21
N GLU A 204 14.86 2.85 22.51
CA GLU A 204 15.95 2.02 21.98
C GLU A 204 16.62 2.64 20.74
N GLY A 205 17.96 2.71 20.76
CA GLY A 205 18.79 3.20 19.66
C GLY A 205 19.41 2.10 18.82
N ASP A 206 19.60 0.91 19.40
CA ASP A 206 20.23 -0.22 18.73
C ASP A 206 19.21 -0.99 17.85
N GLN A 207 19.52 -1.08 16.55
CA GLN A 207 18.62 -1.72 15.59
C GLN A 207 18.52 -3.24 15.77
N LYS A 208 19.57 -3.91 16.22
CA LYS A 208 19.54 -5.35 16.50
C LYS A 208 18.66 -5.64 17.71
N LYS A 209 18.81 -4.83 18.76
CA LYS A 209 17.94 -4.92 19.93
C LYS A 209 16.49 -4.65 19.58
N MET A 210 16.18 -3.60 18.81
CA MET A 210 14.80 -3.37 18.33
C MET A 210 14.24 -4.56 17.55
N GLY A 211 15.07 -5.19 16.70
CA GLY A 211 14.68 -6.38 15.96
C GLY A 211 14.30 -7.54 16.88
N ALA A 212 15.13 -7.81 17.89
CA ALA A 212 14.89 -8.86 18.89
C ALA A 212 13.63 -8.56 19.73
N MET A 213 13.49 -7.35 20.26
CA MET A 213 12.34 -6.93 21.06
C MET A 213 11.00 -7.19 20.36
N VAL A 214 10.90 -6.83 19.07
CA VAL A 214 9.67 -7.08 18.28
C VAL A 214 9.48 -8.57 18.04
N SER A 215 10.54 -9.33 17.80
CA SER A 215 10.45 -10.78 17.60
C SER A 215 9.94 -11.48 18.84
N GLU A 216 10.48 -11.17 20.02
CA GLU A 216 10.05 -11.71 21.32
C GLU A 216 8.60 -11.33 21.61
N TYR A 217 8.25 -10.05 21.50
CA TYR A 217 6.89 -9.56 21.70
C TYR A 217 5.86 -10.30 20.82
N LEU A 218 6.16 -10.56 19.55
CA LEU A 218 5.25 -11.26 18.66
C LEU A 218 5.14 -12.76 18.99
N LEU A 219 6.18 -13.38 19.55
CA LEU A 219 6.18 -14.76 20.01
C LEU A 219 5.43 -14.92 21.34
N ASP A 220 5.65 -14.05 22.31
CA ASP A 220 5.02 -14.11 23.63
C ASP A 220 3.49 -14.00 23.51
N ILE A 221 3.00 -13.09 22.67
CA ILE A 221 1.58 -12.97 22.37
C ILE A 221 1.03 -14.23 21.71
N ALA A 222 1.83 -14.94 20.92
CA ALA A 222 1.42 -16.20 20.29
C ALA A 222 1.26 -17.32 21.35
N SER A 223 2.16 -17.40 22.33
CA SER A 223 2.12 -18.42 23.39
C SER A 223 0.97 -18.22 24.39
N GLU A 224 0.63 -16.99 24.75
CA GLU A 224 -0.46 -16.68 25.69
C GLU A 224 -1.84 -17.10 25.18
N SER A 225 -2.03 -17.26 23.89
CA SER A 225 -3.34 -17.61 23.31
C SER A 225 -3.56 -19.10 23.15
N GLU A 226 -2.52 -19.91 23.11
CA GLU A 226 -2.67 -21.36 23.18
C GLU A 226 -3.13 -21.79 24.60
N VAL A 227 -2.75 -21.02 25.63
CA VAL A 227 -3.16 -21.25 27.02
C VAL A 227 -4.61 -20.79 27.29
N ALA A 228 -5.11 -19.82 26.54
CA ALA A 228 -6.48 -19.28 26.75
C ALA A 228 -7.59 -20.10 26.03
N VAL A 229 -7.24 -21.06 25.19
CA VAL A 229 -8.16 -21.93 24.40
C VAL A 229 -8.18 -23.38 24.95
N ALA A 230 -7.32 -23.71 25.90
CA ALA A 230 -7.28 -24.99 26.63
C ALA A 230 -8.01 -24.86 27.98
#